data_d844bb86555e9175a9818072150eb6fb
#
_entry.id   d844bb86555e9175a9818072150eb6fb
#
_cell.length_a   1.000
_cell.length_b   1.000
_cell.length_c   1.000
_cell.angle_alpha   90.00
_cell.angle_beta   90.00
_cell.angle_gamma   90.00
#
_symmetry.space_group_name_H-M   'P 1'
#
loop_
_entity.id
_entity.type
_entity.pdbx_description
1 polymer ?
#
loop_
_entity_poly.entity_id
_entity_poly.type
_entity_poly.pdbx_seq_one_letter_code
_entity_poly.pdbx_strand_id
1 'polypeptide(L)'
;MKNLLLLDADIVIDLHKIGLWKAVVSRYKVHLPSTIIGEIKHYWKGNEQVAIDLVPEIKAGDVVEVSVDPIDQKKVYDLLESKKVEAIHDGEREALSFMYFHNDEEFRIALKDKAAIRAAVVLDIIDNSLSVETLLKEAGALRQKSELPYELTEKRFSTYKTEGAFLFLDAEKPRHKKK
;
A
#
# COMPACT_ATOMS: atom_id res chain seq x y z
N MET A 1 2.81 20.40 8.81
CA MET A 1 3.46 19.51 7.82
C MET A 1 2.43 18.51 7.35
N LYS A 2 2.49 18.06 6.07
CA LYS A 2 1.65 16.95 5.61
C LYS A 2 2.23 15.64 6.13
N ASN A 3 1.36 14.70 6.52
CA ASN A 3 1.78 13.35 6.88
C ASN A 3 2.37 12.63 5.67
N LEU A 4 3.36 11.76 5.88
CA LEU A 4 4.01 10.99 4.83
C LEU A 4 3.18 9.73 4.52
N LEU A 5 2.91 9.47 3.24
CA LEU A 5 2.06 8.38 2.81
C LEU A 5 2.67 7.63 1.62
N LEU A 6 2.83 6.32 1.76
CA LEU A 6 3.13 5.43 0.63
C LEU A 6 1.82 4.85 0.07
N LEU A 7 1.79 4.71 -1.25
CA LEU A 7 0.68 4.10 -1.97
C LEU A 7 1.19 3.11 -3.01
N ASP A 8 0.38 2.09 -3.28
CA ASP A 8 0.51 1.21 -4.43
C ASP A 8 -0.13 1.82 -5.69
N ALA A 9 0.30 1.38 -6.87
CA ALA A 9 -0.20 1.83 -8.18
C ALA A 9 -1.71 1.72 -8.31
N ASP A 10 -2.25 0.59 -7.92
CA ASP A 10 -3.68 0.29 -8.00
C ASP A 10 -4.53 1.21 -7.13
N ILE A 11 -4.01 1.61 -5.96
CA ILE A 11 -4.70 2.58 -5.08
C ILE A 11 -4.71 3.96 -5.73
N VAL A 12 -3.59 4.40 -6.33
CA VAL A 12 -3.54 5.68 -7.04
C VAL A 12 -4.52 5.68 -8.21
N ILE A 13 -4.56 4.60 -8.99
CA ILE A 13 -5.49 4.42 -10.11
C ILE A 13 -6.96 4.47 -9.62
N ASP A 14 -7.29 3.76 -8.55
CA ASP A 14 -8.63 3.76 -7.96
C ASP A 14 -9.02 5.15 -7.44
N LEU A 15 -8.12 5.87 -6.80
CA LEU A 15 -8.35 7.22 -6.32
C LEU A 15 -8.64 8.20 -7.47
N HIS A 16 -7.95 8.06 -8.59
CA HIS A 16 -8.24 8.82 -9.82
C HIS A 16 -9.62 8.44 -10.39
N LYS A 17 -9.90 7.15 -10.52
CA LYS A 17 -11.16 6.63 -11.04
C LYS A 17 -12.37 7.10 -10.24
N ILE A 18 -12.26 7.17 -8.92
CA ILE A 18 -13.34 7.65 -8.04
C ILE A 18 -13.31 9.16 -7.82
N GLY A 19 -12.33 9.89 -8.37
CA GLY A 19 -12.23 11.35 -8.30
C GLY A 19 -11.76 11.90 -6.95
N LEU A 20 -11.10 11.07 -6.10
CA LEU A 20 -10.67 11.46 -4.75
C LEU A 20 -9.14 11.66 -4.61
N TRP A 21 -8.37 11.51 -5.68
CA TRP A 21 -6.92 11.71 -5.68
C TRP A 21 -6.51 13.08 -5.10
N LYS A 22 -7.15 14.16 -5.57
CA LYS A 22 -6.82 15.52 -5.12
C LYS A 22 -7.04 15.73 -3.63
N ALA A 23 -8.02 15.08 -3.02
CA ALA A 23 -8.26 15.15 -1.59
C ALA A 23 -7.11 14.50 -0.80
N VAL A 24 -6.57 13.39 -1.30
CA VAL A 24 -5.43 12.70 -0.69
C VAL A 24 -4.17 13.57 -0.77
N VAL A 25 -3.76 14.04 -1.95
CA VAL A 25 -2.54 14.85 -2.09
C VAL A 25 -2.62 16.22 -1.43
N SER A 26 -3.82 16.73 -1.17
CA SER A 26 -3.97 17.96 -0.37
C SER A 26 -3.63 17.74 1.11
N ARG A 27 -3.83 16.53 1.63
CA ARG A 27 -3.65 16.17 3.04
C ARG A 27 -2.30 15.52 3.32
N TYR A 28 -1.82 14.70 2.36
CA TYR A 28 -0.62 13.88 2.50
C TYR A 28 0.46 14.32 1.51
N LYS A 29 1.71 14.13 1.88
CA LYS A 29 2.83 14.08 0.97
C LYS A 29 3.00 12.63 0.53
N VAL A 30 2.63 12.34 -0.71
CA VAL A 30 2.58 10.96 -1.24
C VAL A 30 3.97 10.55 -1.71
N HIS A 31 4.42 9.38 -1.28
CA HIS A 31 5.67 8.77 -1.71
C HIS A 31 5.35 7.54 -2.57
N LEU A 32 5.92 7.49 -3.75
CA LEU A 32 5.71 6.43 -4.71
C LEU A 32 7.06 5.84 -5.13
N PRO A 33 7.24 4.52 -5.01
CA PRO A 33 8.36 3.84 -5.66
C PRO A 33 8.41 4.12 -7.16
N SER A 34 9.61 4.15 -7.72
CA SER A 34 9.81 4.41 -9.15
C SER A 34 9.11 3.38 -10.05
N THR A 35 9.07 2.12 -9.62
CA THR A 35 8.30 1.06 -10.28
C THR A 35 6.81 1.40 -10.35
N ILE A 36 6.24 1.85 -9.25
CA ILE A 36 4.83 2.24 -9.15
C ILE A 36 4.50 3.43 -10.06
N ILE A 37 5.36 4.46 -10.09
CA ILE A 37 5.18 5.61 -11.01
C ILE A 37 5.13 5.13 -12.45
N GLY A 38 5.97 4.16 -12.83
CA GLY A 38 5.99 3.57 -14.17
C GLY A 38 4.72 2.77 -14.54
N GLU A 39 4.00 2.24 -13.55
CA GLU A 39 2.77 1.48 -13.71
C GLU A 39 1.52 2.37 -13.82
N ILE A 40 1.52 3.56 -13.20
CA ILE A 40 0.40 4.50 -13.19
C ILE A 40 0.33 5.23 -14.51
N LYS A 41 -0.49 4.72 -15.43
CA LYS A 41 -0.62 5.30 -16.80
C LYS A 41 -2.02 5.81 -17.10
N HIS A 42 -3.04 5.06 -16.74
CA HIS A 42 -4.43 5.37 -17.09
C HIS A 42 -5.42 4.54 -16.26
N TYR A 43 -6.68 4.95 -16.30
CA TYR A 43 -7.81 4.15 -15.83
C TYR A 43 -8.92 4.11 -16.90
N TRP A 44 -9.83 3.15 -16.76
CA TRP A 44 -10.97 3.03 -17.65
C TRP A 44 -12.22 3.66 -17.03
N LYS A 45 -12.89 4.54 -17.80
CA LYS A 45 -14.18 5.11 -17.47
C LYS A 45 -15.20 4.66 -18.52
N GLY A 46 -15.92 3.59 -18.23
CA GLY A 46 -16.69 2.89 -19.25
C GLY A 46 -15.75 2.32 -20.32
N ASN A 47 -15.93 2.74 -21.57
CA ASN A 47 -15.09 2.34 -22.71
C ASN A 47 -13.98 3.37 -23.02
N GLU A 48 -13.85 4.43 -22.24
CA GLU A 48 -12.85 5.48 -22.44
C GLU A 48 -11.63 5.25 -21.56
N GLN A 49 -10.45 5.32 -22.16
CA GLN A 49 -9.17 5.28 -21.47
C GLN A 49 -8.78 6.71 -21.07
N VAL A 50 -8.71 6.98 -19.78
CA VAL A 50 -8.34 8.30 -19.23
C VAL A 50 -6.91 8.24 -18.73
N ALA A 51 -6.02 9.03 -19.30
CA ALA A 51 -4.62 9.11 -18.85
C ALA A 51 -4.51 9.71 -17.45
N ILE A 52 -3.55 9.21 -16.67
CA ILE A 52 -3.16 9.76 -15.39
C ILE A 52 -1.82 10.49 -15.59
N ASP A 53 -1.78 11.76 -15.24
CA ASP A 53 -0.56 12.58 -15.25
C ASP A 53 -0.22 13.01 -13.82
N LEU A 54 0.89 12.51 -13.29
CA LEU A 54 1.41 12.85 -11.95
C LEU A 54 2.45 13.98 -11.99
N VAL A 55 2.83 14.44 -13.18
CA VAL A 55 3.87 15.49 -13.35
C VAL A 55 3.54 16.78 -12.58
N PRO A 56 2.29 17.27 -12.56
CA PRO A 56 1.95 18.46 -11.78
C PRO A 56 2.22 18.28 -10.28
N GLU A 57 1.82 17.16 -9.69
CA GLU A 57 1.99 16.86 -8.27
C GLU A 57 3.46 16.61 -7.92
N ILE A 58 4.23 15.96 -8.80
CA ILE A 58 5.67 15.77 -8.64
C ILE A 58 6.38 17.12 -8.64
N LYS A 59 6.06 18.01 -9.59
CA LYS A 59 6.64 19.37 -9.65
C LYS A 59 6.26 20.22 -8.44
N ALA A 60 5.08 20.04 -7.90
CA ALA A 60 4.62 20.72 -6.68
C ALA A 60 5.27 20.15 -5.40
N GLY A 61 5.90 18.98 -5.47
CA GLY A 61 6.44 18.26 -4.32
C GLY A 61 5.38 17.58 -3.45
N ASP A 62 4.15 17.46 -3.95
CA ASP A 62 3.06 16.72 -3.31
C ASP A 62 3.20 15.21 -3.51
N VAL A 63 3.83 14.81 -4.63
CA VAL A 63 4.26 13.44 -4.91
C VAL A 63 5.77 13.41 -4.98
N VAL A 64 6.39 12.47 -4.27
CA VAL A 64 7.84 12.27 -4.20
C VAL A 64 8.16 10.86 -4.65
N GLU A 65 9.07 10.73 -5.59
CA GLU A 65 9.64 9.45 -5.98
C GLU A 65 10.59 8.94 -4.91
N VAL A 66 10.47 7.66 -4.56
CA VAL A 66 11.36 6.97 -3.64
C VAL A 66 11.90 5.70 -4.29
N SER A 67 13.03 5.22 -3.78
CA SER A 67 13.63 3.97 -4.22
C SER A 67 14.21 3.23 -3.03
N VAL A 68 14.28 1.91 -3.15
CA VAL A 68 14.92 1.02 -2.18
C VAL A 68 16.08 0.31 -2.85
N ASP A 69 17.19 0.19 -2.15
CA ASP A 69 18.33 -0.57 -2.65
C ASP A 69 17.92 -2.01 -2.98
N PRO A 70 18.31 -2.57 -4.14
CA PRO A 70 17.97 -3.94 -4.51
C PRO A 70 18.40 -5.01 -3.50
N ILE A 71 19.50 -4.77 -2.75
CA ILE A 71 19.94 -5.68 -1.69
C ILE A 71 18.93 -5.67 -0.53
N ASP A 72 18.40 -4.52 -0.18
CA ASP A 72 17.40 -4.38 0.88
C ASP A 72 16.04 -4.93 0.45
N GLN A 73 15.63 -4.69 -0.79
CA GLN A 73 14.44 -5.36 -1.35
C GLN A 73 14.57 -6.90 -1.29
N LYS A 74 15.77 -7.43 -1.62
CA LYS A 74 16.02 -8.86 -1.55
C LYS A 74 15.91 -9.40 -0.12
N LYS A 75 16.42 -8.69 0.88
CA LYS A 75 16.29 -9.10 2.30
C LYS A 75 14.82 -9.24 2.71
N VAL A 76 13.97 -8.28 2.33
CA VAL A 76 12.53 -8.34 2.62
C VAL A 76 11.88 -9.50 1.86
N TYR A 77 12.22 -9.70 0.60
CA TYR A 77 11.72 -10.82 -0.19
C TYR A 77 12.08 -12.17 0.46
N ASP A 78 13.35 -12.40 0.80
CA ASP A 78 13.82 -13.63 1.43
C ASP A 78 13.09 -13.88 2.78
N LEU A 79 12.81 -12.83 3.55
CA LEU A 79 12.04 -12.90 4.79
C LEU A 79 10.60 -13.35 4.52
N LEU A 80 9.90 -12.72 3.58
CA LEU A 80 8.52 -13.05 3.22
C LEU A 80 8.39 -14.47 2.67
N GLU A 81 9.33 -14.89 1.82
CA GLU A 81 9.39 -16.26 1.28
C GLU A 81 9.59 -17.29 2.41
N SER A 82 10.50 -17.01 3.35
CA SER A 82 10.74 -17.88 4.52
C SER A 82 9.48 -18.08 5.37
N LYS A 83 8.60 -17.10 5.41
CA LYS A 83 7.32 -17.13 6.12
C LYS A 83 6.15 -17.58 5.24
N LYS A 84 6.41 -17.97 3.98
CA LYS A 84 5.42 -18.45 3.01
C LYS A 84 4.29 -17.46 2.72
N VAL A 85 4.62 -16.18 2.70
CA VAL A 85 3.70 -15.16 2.22
C VAL A 85 3.46 -15.34 0.71
N GLU A 86 2.23 -15.13 0.26
CA GLU A 86 1.86 -15.19 -1.16
C GLU A 86 2.72 -14.23 -1.99
N ALA A 87 2.87 -14.53 -3.29
CA ALA A 87 3.62 -13.65 -4.19
C ALA A 87 3.02 -12.23 -4.20
N ILE A 88 3.89 -11.24 -4.09
CA ILE A 88 3.56 -9.81 -4.07
C ILE A 88 4.12 -9.19 -5.34
N HIS A 89 3.39 -8.27 -5.95
CA HIS A 89 3.84 -7.53 -7.13
C HIS A 89 5.07 -6.67 -6.84
N ASP A 90 5.87 -6.40 -7.85
CA ASP A 90 7.17 -5.72 -7.70
C ASP A 90 7.03 -4.33 -7.06
N GLY A 91 6.05 -3.52 -7.49
CA GLY A 91 5.78 -2.20 -6.91
C GLY A 91 5.37 -2.27 -5.44
N GLU A 92 4.44 -3.16 -5.08
CA GLU A 92 4.04 -3.38 -3.69
C GLU A 92 5.21 -3.85 -2.83
N ARG A 93 6.06 -4.75 -3.36
CA ARG A 93 7.24 -5.23 -2.67
C ARG A 93 8.24 -4.09 -2.39
N GLU A 94 8.46 -3.21 -3.35
CA GLU A 94 9.30 -2.03 -3.16
C GLU A 94 8.72 -1.10 -2.09
N ALA A 95 7.40 -0.83 -2.11
CA ALA A 95 6.74 -0.02 -1.11
C ALA A 95 6.80 -0.63 0.30
N LEU A 96 6.56 -1.94 0.43
CA LEU A 96 6.69 -2.65 1.70
C LEU A 96 8.14 -2.67 2.21
N SER A 97 9.11 -2.82 1.30
CA SER A 97 10.54 -2.75 1.65
C SER A 97 10.92 -1.36 2.14
N PHE A 98 10.44 -0.31 1.48
CA PHE A 98 10.65 1.06 1.93
C PHE A 98 10.12 1.25 3.36
N MET A 99 8.87 0.84 3.62
CA MET A 99 8.26 0.91 4.96
C MET A 99 9.04 0.13 6.01
N TYR A 100 9.52 -1.06 5.67
CA TYR A 100 10.26 -1.92 6.60
C TYR A 100 11.55 -1.26 7.10
N PHE A 101 12.26 -0.54 6.23
CA PHE A 101 13.50 0.16 6.59
C PHE A 101 13.30 1.58 7.14
N HIS A 102 12.07 2.13 7.05
CA HIS A 102 11.71 3.47 7.53
C HIS A 102 10.56 3.44 8.55
N ASN A 103 10.41 2.31 9.25
CA ASN A 103 9.30 2.09 10.19
C ASN A 103 9.37 2.96 11.45
N ASP A 104 10.52 3.55 11.74
CA ASP A 104 10.77 4.50 12.82
C ASP A 104 10.38 5.95 12.47
N GLU A 105 10.03 6.21 11.22
CA GLU A 105 9.62 7.51 10.72
C GLU A 105 8.09 7.68 10.75
N GLU A 106 7.61 8.90 10.50
CA GLU A 106 6.17 9.23 10.44
C GLU A 106 5.50 8.74 9.14
N PHE A 107 6.04 7.71 8.50
CA PHE A 107 5.46 7.13 7.31
C PHE A 107 4.26 6.24 7.62
N ARG A 108 3.28 6.31 6.74
CA ARG A 108 2.15 5.37 6.71
C ARG A 108 2.03 4.78 5.31
N ILE A 109 1.51 3.58 5.21
CA ILE A 109 1.24 2.93 3.93
C ILE A 109 -0.23 2.55 3.82
N ALA A 110 -0.89 2.91 2.73
CA ALA A 110 -2.23 2.39 2.45
C ALA A 110 -2.15 1.13 1.62
N LEU A 111 -2.88 0.10 2.03
CA LEU A 111 -2.89 -1.22 1.43
C LEU A 111 -4.31 -1.67 1.13
N LYS A 112 -4.52 -2.39 0.02
CA LYS A 112 -5.81 -3.01 -0.32
C LYS A 112 -5.66 -4.50 -0.65
N ASP A 113 -4.52 -4.93 -1.13
CA ASP A 113 -4.30 -6.29 -1.56
C ASP A 113 -4.02 -7.24 -0.40
N LYS A 114 -4.61 -8.43 -0.50
CA LYS A 114 -4.52 -9.47 0.51
C LYS A 114 -3.08 -9.86 0.83
N ALA A 115 -2.27 -10.08 -0.20
CA ALA A 115 -0.87 -10.47 -0.05
C ALA A 115 -0.06 -9.36 0.64
N ALA A 116 -0.23 -8.10 0.22
CA ALA A 116 0.45 -6.95 0.80
C ALA A 116 0.05 -6.69 2.27
N ILE A 117 -1.25 -6.82 2.61
CA ILE A 117 -1.73 -6.67 3.99
C ILE A 117 -1.15 -7.76 4.90
N ARG A 118 -1.13 -9.02 4.45
CA ARG A 118 -0.52 -10.14 5.18
C ARG A 118 0.98 -9.96 5.34
N ALA A 119 1.67 -9.49 4.29
CA ALA A 119 3.08 -9.16 4.34
C ALA A 119 3.37 -8.07 5.38
N ALA A 120 2.55 -7.02 5.44
CA ALA A 120 2.71 -5.95 6.42
C ALA A 120 2.63 -6.47 7.88
N VAL A 121 1.78 -7.49 8.14
CA VAL A 121 1.74 -8.17 9.44
C VAL A 121 3.05 -8.92 9.71
N VAL A 122 3.55 -9.68 8.73
CA VAL A 122 4.78 -10.48 8.87
C VAL A 122 6.01 -9.60 9.04
N LEU A 123 6.01 -8.43 8.42
CA LEU A 123 7.09 -7.44 8.49
C LEU A 123 7.00 -6.51 9.72
N ASP A 124 5.98 -6.68 10.57
CA ASP A 124 5.74 -5.83 11.76
C ASP A 124 5.56 -4.34 11.43
N ILE A 125 4.98 -4.03 10.27
CA ILE A 125 4.67 -2.66 9.83
C ILE A 125 3.15 -2.40 9.77
N ILE A 126 2.34 -3.34 10.24
CA ILE A 126 0.89 -3.29 10.11
C ILE A 126 0.26 -2.14 10.92
N ASP A 127 0.89 -1.69 11.99
CA ASP A 127 0.39 -0.58 12.81
C ASP A 127 0.58 0.78 12.12
N ASN A 128 1.52 0.88 11.18
CA ASN A 128 1.71 2.01 10.29
C ASN A 128 0.94 1.86 8.96
N SER A 129 0.14 0.79 8.82
CA SER A 129 -0.66 0.52 7.64
C SER A 129 -2.12 0.89 7.84
N LEU A 130 -2.80 1.28 6.77
CA LEU A 130 -4.22 1.65 6.81
C LEU A 130 -4.96 1.17 5.57
N SER A 131 -6.29 1.02 5.72
CA SER A 131 -7.16 0.80 4.57
C SER A 131 -7.34 2.09 3.76
N VAL A 132 -7.75 1.94 2.51
CA VAL A 132 -8.11 3.11 1.68
C VAL A 132 -9.31 3.85 2.28
N GLU A 133 -10.26 3.15 2.89
CA GLU A 133 -11.38 3.78 3.59
C GLU A 133 -10.91 4.69 4.73
N THR A 134 -9.99 4.21 5.56
CA THR A 134 -9.42 5.00 6.66
C THR A 134 -8.63 6.20 6.12
N LEU A 135 -7.81 5.99 5.07
CA LEU A 135 -7.12 7.07 4.37
C LEU A 135 -8.08 8.18 3.93
N LEU A 136 -9.20 7.81 3.29
CA LEU A 136 -10.20 8.75 2.79
C LEU A 136 -10.97 9.45 3.92
N LYS A 137 -11.23 8.77 5.04
CA LYS A 137 -11.79 9.38 6.25
C LYS A 137 -10.89 10.48 6.79
N GLU A 138 -9.62 10.19 6.94
CA GLU A 138 -8.62 11.14 7.45
C GLU A 138 -8.38 12.30 6.48
N ALA A 139 -8.45 12.06 5.17
CA ALA A 139 -8.42 13.11 4.15
C ALA A 139 -9.70 13.96 4.08
N GLY A 140 -10.74 13.62 4.85
CA GLY A 140 -12.03 14.31 4.81
C GLY A 140 -12.83 14.07 3.53
N ALA A 141 -12.45 13.08 2.75
CA ALA A 141 -12.98 12.82 1.40
C ALA A 141 -14.22 11.90 1.39
N LEU A 142 -14.46 11.11 2.44
CA LEU A 142 -15.57 10.14 2.47
C LEU A 142 -16.96 10.76 2.40
N ARG A 143 -17.12 12.01 2.85
CA ARG A 143 -18.39 12.72 2.75
C ARG A 143 -18.86 12.97 1.30
N GLN A 144 -17.95 12.81 0.35
CA GLN A 144 -18.21 13.05 -1.08
C GLN A 144 -18.73 11.79 -1.80
N LYS A 145 -18.69 10.62 -1.16
CA LYS A 145 -19.10 9.35 -1.76
C LYS A 145 -19.87 8.49 -0.76
N SER A 146 -21.06 8.05 -1.14
CA SER A 146 -21.95 7.25 -0.27
C SER A 146 -21.53 5.81 -0.11
N GLU A 147 -20.84 5.23 -1.10
CA GLU A 147 -20.41 3.82 -1.08
C GLU A 147 -19.02 3.68 -1.70
N LEU A 148 -18.15 2.97 -1.02
CA LEU A 148 -16.84 2.55 -1.55
C LEU A 148 -16.93 1.12 -2.08
N PRO A 149 -16.17 0.78 -3.13
CA PRO A 149 -15.94 -0.61 -3.51
C PRO A 149 -15.46 -1.43 -2.31
N TYR A 150 -15.95 -2.67 -2.19
CA TYR A 150 -15.65 -3.54 -1.04
C TYR A 150 -14.13 -3.72 -0.82
N GLU A 151 -13.37 -3.80 -1.91
CA GLU A 151 -11.90 -3.93 -1.90
C GLU A 151 -11.17 -2.77 -1.22
N LEU A 152 -11.80 -1.61 -1.09
CA LEU A 152 -11.22 -0.42 -0.46
C LEU A 152 -11.62 -0.26 1.01
N THR A 153 -12.51 -1.14 1.52
CA THR A 153 -13.10 -0.98 2.86
C THR A 153 -12.19 -1.42 4.00
N GLU A 154 -12.39 -0.80 5.16
CA GLU A 154 -11.76 -1.19 6.42
C GLU A 154 -12.10 -2.63 6.81
N LYS A 155 -13.33 -3.07 6.52
CA LYS A 155 -13.77 -4.46 6.78
C LYS A 155 -12.88 -5.49 6.09
N ARG A 156 -12.59 -5.28 4.79
CA ARG A 156 -11.70 -6.19 4.04
C ARG A 156 -10.27 -6.14 4.55
N PHE A 157 -9.75 -4.94 4.82
CA PHE A 157 -8.42 -4.75 5.38
C PHE A 157 -8.26 -5.51 6.71
N SER A 158 -9.19 -5.32 7.65
CA SER A 158 -9.20 -6.00 8.96
C SER A 158 -9.28 -7.51 8.84
N THR A 159 -10.04 -8.03 7.86
CA THR A 159 -10.08 -9.47 7.58
C THR A 159 -8.69 -10.00 7.21
N TYR A 160 -8.00 -9.35 6.29
CA TYR A 160 -6.67 -9.81 5.85
C TYR A 160 -5.57 -9.56 6.89
N LYS A 161 -5.68 -8.50 7.70
CA LYS A 161 -4.82 -8.29 8.87
C LYS A 161 -4.93 -9.48 9.84
N THR A 162 -6.15 -9.92 10.15
CA THR A 162 -6.39 -11.07 11.02
C THR A 162 -5.82 -12.37 10.42
N GLU A 163 -6.05 -12.61 9.13
CA GLU A 163 -5.48 -13.78 8.45
C GLU A 163 -3.93 -13.76 8.46
N GLY A 164 -3.32 -12.59 8.28
CA GLY A 164 -1.86 -12.41 8.38
C GLY A 164 -1.33 -12.75 9.77
N ALA A 165 -2.02 -12.34 10.83
CA ALA A 165 -1.64 -12.66 12.20
C ALA A 165 -1.64 -14.17 12.47
N PHE A 166 -2.62 -14.92 11.93
CA PHE A 166 -2.62 -16.39 12.03
C PHE A 166 -1.44 -17.01 11.30
N LEU A 167 -1.10 -16.53 10.10
CA LEU A 167 0.08 -17.03 9.36
C LEU A 167 1.38 -16.80 10.13
N PHE A 168 1.52 -15.64 10.78
CA PHE A 168 2.69 -15.33 11.60
C PHE A 168 2.81 -16.30 12.78
N LEU A 169 1.72 -16.52 13.53
CA LEU A 169 1.69 -17.43 14.69
C LEU A 169 1.97 -18.89 14.29
N ASP A 170 1.46 -19.36 13.16
CA ASP A 170 1.71 -20.73 12.69
C ASP A 170 3.16 -20.91 12.20
N ALA A 171 3.79 -19.87 11.68
CA ALA A 171 5.19 -19.90 11.28
C ALA A 171 6.17 -19.98 12.47
N GLU A 172 5.76 -19.50 13.65
CA GLU A 172 6.56 -19.54 14.89
C GLU A 172 6.42 -20.84 15.68
N LYS A 173 5.39 -21.66 15.42
CA LYS A 173 5.26 -22.97 16.08
C LYS A 173 6.34 -23.93 15.62
N PRO A 174 7.16 -24.50 16.54
CA PRO A 174 8.12 -25.53 16.17
C PRO A 174 7.36 -26.72 15.56
N ARG A 175 7.72 -27.10 14.34
CA ARG A 175 7.16 -28.30 13.72
C ARG A 175 7.58 -29.50 14.55
N HIS A 176 6.69 -30.10 15.31
CA HIS A 176 6.89 -31.43 15.87
C HIS A 176 7.14 -32.37 14.69
N LYS A 177 8.42 -32.75 14.48
CA LYS A 177 8.75 -33.84 13.57
C LYS A 177 8.01 -35.07 14.08
N LYS A 178 6.96 -35.51 13.36
CA LYS A 178 6.42 -36.86 13.57
C LYS A 178 7.60 -37.86 13.35
N LYS A 179 7.94 -38.58 14.42
CA LYS A 179 8.80 -39.73 14.35
C LYS A 179 8.12 -40.87 13.62
#